data_229c6f57933403203244da23495fe116
#
_entry.id   229c6f57933403203244da23495fe116
#
_cell.length_a   1.000
_cell.length_b   1.000
_cell.length_c   1.000
_cell.angle_alpha   90.00
_cell.angle_beta   90.00
_cell.angle_gamma   90.00
#
_symmetry.space_group_name_H-M   'P 1'
#
loop_
_entity.id
_entity.type
_entity.pdbx_description
1 polymer ?
#
loop_
_entity_poly.entity_id
_entity_poly.type
_entity_poly.pdbx_seq_one_letter_code
_entity_poly.pdbx_strand_id
1 'polypeptide(L)'
;MVEVLRPVTGDKKFLDPACGSGGMFVQAARYMHRHNASNQDLMSFRCYGVEKEPDTVKLAKMNLLLNNVRGEITEANSFYSDPYNAFGNFDYVMANPPFNVDEVVFEKVADDARFNTYGVPRNKTKSTKKASDKKETVPNANYLWIGYFATALNENGKAALVMANSASDAGGSELEIRKKMIQDGIISQMVTLPSNMFSTVTLPATLWFFNKQRTHKDEILFIDARNVFTQVDRAHRKFSDEQIKNLGIITRLYEGDNDAFWALANEYKAEGKQEEVDWLLERWPEGTYRDVIGLCKVAKIAGEDGIEDNDWSLNAGRYVGVVIEDDGMTENEFRQEMLTLNGEFSQLSAEAEDLQKEIEKNMKDLFGEE
;
A
#
# COMPACT_ATOMS: atom_id res chain seq x y z
N MET A 1 2.84 -6.31 -5.53
CA MET A 1 3.30 -5.18 -6.38
C MET A 1 3.74 -5.66 -7.75
N VAL A 2 4.69 -6.56 -7.85
CA VAL A 2 5.25 -7.02 -9.16
C VAL A 2 4.19 -7.68 -10.04
N GLU A 3 3.30 -8.50 -9.48
CA GLU A 3 2.18 -9.14 -10.22
C GLU A 3 1.19 -8.14 -10.84
N VAL A 4 1.05 -6.96 -10.24
CA VAL A 4 0.21 -5.88 -10.77
C VAL A 4 0.97 -5.03 -11.80
N LEU A 5 2.23 -4.66 -11.52
CA LEU A 5 3.03 -3.86 -12.46
C LEU A 5 3.41 -4.63 -13.71
N ARG A 6 3.65 -5.94 -13.58
CA ARG A 6 4.05 -6.84 -14.68
C ARG A 6 5.22 -6.27 -15.49
N PRO A 7 6.39 -6.05 -14.86
CA PRO A 7 7.53 -5.51 -15.58
C PRO A 7 7.92 -6.43 -16.73
N VAL A 8 8.24 -5.80 -17.86
CA VAL A 8 8.69 -6.50 -19.07
C VAL A 8 10.15 -6.19 -19.35
N THR A 9 10.80 -7.08 -20.04
CA THR A 9 12.18 -6.91 -20.53
C THR A 9 12.26 -5.86 -21.66
N GLY A 10 13.47 -5.52 -22.08
CA GLY A 10 13.75 -4.49 -23.06
C GLY A 10 14.52 -3.33 -22.44
N ASP A 11 14.79 -2.26 -23.18
CA ASP A 11 15.49 -1.07 -22.69
C ASP A 11 14.59 -0.28 -21.72
N LYS A 12 14.33 -0.88 -20.56
CA LYS A 12 13.47 -0.36 -19.51
C LYS A 12 14.29 0.09 -18.31
N LYS A 13 13.85 1.20 -17.71
CA LYS A 13 14.45 1.80 -16.53
C LYS A 13 13.55 1.58 -15.32
N PHE A 14 14.10 1.01 -14.28
CA PHE A 14 13.42 0.78 -13.03
C PHE A 14 14.09 1.56 -11.90
N LEU A 15 13.34 2.41 -11.22
CA LEU A 15 13.81 3.19 -10.08
C LEU A 15 13.25 2.63 -8.77
N ASP A 16 14.12 2.54 -7.77
CA ASP A 16 13.77 2.42 -6.36
C ASP A 16 14.47 3.55 -5.58
N PRO A 17 13.75 4.62 -5.21
CA PRO A 17 14.34 5.79 -4.56
C PRO A 17 14.64 5.60 -3.07
N ALA A 18 14.36 4.41 -2.51
CA ALA A 18 14.67 4.02 -1.13
C ALA A 18 14.96 2.52 -1.09
N CYS A 19 15.98 2.10 -1.87
CA CYS A 19 16.11 0.71 -2.31
C CYS A 19 16.52 -0.28 -1.21
N GLY A 20 16.96 0.20 -0.07
CA GLY A 20 17.42 -0.69 0.99
C GLY A 20 18.44 -1.68 0.46
N SER A 21 18.22 -2.96 0.68
CA SER A 21 19.06 -4.06 0.16
C SER A 21 18.84 -4.40 -1.32
N GLY A 22 18.04 -3.64 -2.07
CA GLY A 22 17.75 -3.89 -3.49
C GLY A 22 16.75 -5.02 -3.74
N GLY A 23 15.97 -5.40 -2.73
CA GLY A 23 15.03 -6.53 -2.80
C GLY A 23 13.97 -6.38 -3.89
N MET A 24 13.48 -5.16 -4.17
CA MET A 24 12.47 -4.91 -5.20
C MET A 24 13.00 -5.24 -6.61
N PHE A 25 14.26 -4.92 -6.90
CA PHE A 25 14.90 -5.25 -8.17
C PHE A 25 14.99 -6.76 -8.38
N VAL A 26 15.40 -7.47 -7.32
CA VAL A 26 15.50 -8.95 -7.36
C VAL A 26 14.12 -9.59 -7.58
N GLN A 27 13.08 -9.08 -6.94
CA GLN A 27 11.72 -9.59 -7.15
C GLN A 27 11.20 -9.31 -8.56
N ALA A 28 11.49 -8.14 -9.14
CA ALA A 28 11.15 -7.84 -10.52
C ALA A 28 11.87 -8.79 -11.51
N ALA A 29 13.16 -9.02 -11.31
CA ALA A 29 13.93 -9.98 -12.12
C ALA A 29 13.38 -11.41 -12.01
N ARG A 30 13.06 -11.86 -10.80
CA ARG A 30 12.44 -13.19 -10.58
C ARG A 30 11.07 -13.31 -11.26
N TYR A 31 10.28 -12.26 -11.23
CA TYR A 31 9.00 -12.22 -11.94
C TYR A 31 9.20 -12.39 -13.45
N MET A 32 10.10 -11.62 -14.06
CA MET A 32 10.41 -11.70 -15.48
C MET A 32 10.93 -13.09 -15.87
N HIS A 33 11.79 -13.70 -15.05
CA HIS A 33 12.25 -15.09 -15.26
C HIS A 33 11.10 -16.10 -15.25
N ARG A 34 10.17 -16.01 -14.31
CA ARG A 34 8.98 -16.88 -14.27
C ARG A 34 8.10 -16.72 -15.52
N HIS A 35 8.19 -15.57 -16.20
CA HIS A 35 7.49 -15.29 -17.44
C HIS A 35 8.39 -15.40 -18.68
N ASN A 36 9.31 -16.37 -18.64
CA ASN A 36 10.17 -16.80 -19.76
C ASN A 36 11.23 -15.78 -20.22
N ALA A 37 11.58 -14.77 -19.42
CA ALA A 37 12.71 -13.93 -19.74
C ALA A 37 14.03 -14.68 -19.56
N SER A 38 14.89 -14.63 -20.59
CA SER A 38 16.25 -15.17 -20.49
C SER A 38 17.16 -14.23 -19.68
N ASN A 39 18.32 -14.72 -19.26
CA ASN A 39 19.34 -13.88 -18.63
C ASN A 39 19.79 -12.73 -19.56
N GLN A 40 19.82 -12.95 -20.87
CA GLN A 40 20.17 -11.92 -21.83
C GLN A 40 19.09 -10.82 -21.91
N ASP A 41 17.82 -11.18 -21.83
CA ASP A 41 16.71 -10.22 -21.78
C ASP A 41 16.78 -9.33 -20.55
N LEU A 42 17.12 -9.90 -19.38
CA LEU A 42 17.29 -9.15 -18.15
C LEU A 42 18.45 -8.16 -18.18
N MET A 43 19.47 -8.39 -19.00
CA MET A 43 20.61 -7.45 -19.14
C MET A 43 20.21 -6.14 -19.78
N SER A 44 19.09 -6.09 -20.51
CA SER A 44 18.53 -4.86 -21.08
C SER A 44 17.68 -4.05 -20.09
N PHE A 45 17.24 -4.67 -19.00
CA PHE A 45 16.47 -4.05 -17.93
C PHE A 45 17.43 -3.42 -16.91
N ARG A 46 17.36 -2.11 -16.74
CA ARG A 46 18.30 -1.36 -15.89
C ARG A 46 17.66 -0.89 -14.61
N CYS A 47 18.25 -1.27 -13.49
CA CYS A 47 17.81 -0.86 -12.15
C CYS A 47 18.64 0.33 -11.64
N TYR A 48 17.97 1.28 -11.01
CA TYR A 48 18.56 2.49 -10.43
C TYR A 48 18.05 2.62 -8.99
N GLY A 49 18.97 2.50 -8.04
CA GLY A 49 18.63 2.54 -6.61
C GLY A 49 19.26 3.74 -5.92
N VAL A 50 18.51 4.38 -5.05
CA VAL A 50 19.03 5.38 -4.12
C VAL A 50 18.88 4.85 -2.70
N GLU A 51 19.96 4.89 -1.94
CA GLU A 51 19.98 4.46 -0.53
C GLU A 51 20.86 5.43 0.27
N LYS A 52 20.40 5.76 1.46
CA LYS A 52 21.06 6.76 2.30
C LYS A 52 22.24 6.19 3.10
N GLU A 53 22.12 4.93 3.54
CA GLU A 53 23.08 4.31 4.45
C GLU A 53 24.19 3.56 3.68
N PRO A 54 25.49 3.93 3.88
CA PRO A 54 26.61 3.38 3.10
C PRO A 54 26.72 1.85 3.14
N ASP A 55 26.47 1.24 4.29
CA ASP A 55 26.55 -0.21 4.43
C ASP A 55 25.41 -0.92 3.72
N THR A 56 24.23 -0.32 3.71
CA THR A 56 23.07 -0.82 2.97
C THR A 56 23.29 -0.69 1.47
N VAL A 57 23.95 0.36 0.99
CA VAL A 57 24.40 0.49 -0.42
C VAL A 57 25.29 -0.67 -0.83
N LYS A 58 26.27 -1.05 0.00
CA LYS A 58 27.14 -2.21 -0.27
C LYS A 58 26.34 -3.50 -0.35
N LEU A 59 25.43 -3.69 0.62
CA LEU A 59 24.52 -4.85 0.65
C LEU A 59 23.65 -4.93 -0.62
N ALA A 60 23.07 -3.81 -1.05
CA ALA A 60 22.30 -3.74 -2.28
C ALA A 60 23.12 -4.13 -3.51
N LYS A 61 24.32 -3.58 -3.66
CA LYS A 61 25.24 -3.93 -4.76
C LYS A 61 25.58 -5.42 -4.76
N MET A 62 25.87 -6.01 -3.61
CA MET A 62 26.13 -7.45 -3.48
C MET A 62 24.88 -8.27 -3.85
N ASN A 63 23.72 -7.86 -3.40
CA ASN A 63 22.46 -8.56 -3.68
C ASN A 63 22.14 -8.56 -5.18
N LEU A 64 22.29 -7.43 -5.86
CA LEU A 64 22.12 -7.33 -7.30
C LEU A 64 23.10 -8.27 -8.04
N LEU A 65 24.39 -8.25 -7.66
CA LEU A 65 25.41 -9.10 -8.26
C LEU A 65 25.08 -10.59 -8.10
N LEU A 66 24.72 -11.03 -6.88
CA LEU A 66 24.40 -12.42 -6.59
C LEU A 66 23.15 -12.92 -7.33
N ASN A 67 22.21 -12.03 -7.64
CA ASN A 67 21.00 -12.38 -8.40
C ASN A 67 21.11 -12.05 -9.90
N ASN A 68 22.31 -11.70 -10.39
CA ASN A 68 22.55 -11.35 -11.80
C ASN A 68 21.63 -10.22 -12.31
N VAL A 69 21.37 -9.23 -11.47
CA VAL A 69 20.56 -8.05 -11.80
C VAL A 69 21.48 -6.88 -12.14
N ARG A 70 21.30 -6.30 -13.33
CA ARG A 70 22.06 -5.12 -13.76
C ARG A 70 21.49 -3.86 -13.11
N GLY A 71 22.27 -3.13 -12.33
CA GLY A 71 21.82 -1.91 -11.69
C GLY A 71 22.92 -1.02 -11.13
N GLU A 72 22.57 0.21 -10.90
CA GLU A 72 23.39 1.23 -10.26
C GLU A 72 22.77 1.61 -8.93
N ILE A 73 23.54 1.56 -7.86
CA ILE A 73 23.09 1.99 -6.52
C ILE A 73 23.97 3.17 -6.09
N THR A 74 23.32 4.30 -5.84
CA THR A 74 23.96 5.54 -5.40
C THR A 74 23.63 5.84 -3.95
N GLU A 75 24.66 6.16 -3.17
CA GLU A 75 24.51 6.68 -1.80
C GLU A 75 24.04 8.13 -1.86
N ALA A 76 22.78 8.36 -1.47
CA ALA A 76 22.19 9.69 -1.45
C ALA A 76 20.91 9.74 -0.60
N ASN A 77 20.51 10.94 -0.19
CA ASN A 77 19.19 11.20 0.35
C ASN A 77 18.24 11.68 -0.76
N SER A 78 17.27 10.88 -1.11
CA SER A 78 16.33 11.11 -2.22
C SER A 78 15.52 12.41 -2.09
N PHE A 79 15.33 12.94 -0.88
CA PHE A 79 14.68 14.23 -0.71
C PHE A 79 15.55 15.41 -1.18
N TYR A 80 16.88 15.27 -1.13
CA TYR A 80 17.81 16.38 -1.36
C TYR A 80 18.74 16.17 -2.55
N SER A 81 18.70 14.98 -3.16
CA SER A 81 19.54 14.63 -4.30
C SER A 81 18.76 13.85 -5.34
N ASP A 82 19.05 14.10 -6.60
CA ASP A 82 18.48 13.39 -7.74
C ASP A 82 19.59 12.89 -8.68
N PRO A 83 20.29 11.81 -8.30
CA PRO A 83 21.43 11.31 -9.07
C PRO A 83 21.07 10.80 -10.47
N TYR A 84 19.79 10.55 -10.73
CA TYR A 84 19.33 9.93 -11.97
C TYR A 84 18.40 10.81 -12.81
N ASN A 85 18.19 12.07 -12.44
CA ASN A 85 17.24 12.99 -13.09
C ASN A 85 15.87 12.32 -13.22
N ALA A 86 15.28 11.97 -12.09
CA ALA A 86 14.15 11.05 -12.03
C ALA A 86 12.88 11.60 -12.65
N PHE A 87 12.67 12.92 -12.68
CA PHE A 87 11.45 13.51 -13.19
C PHE A 87 11.15 13.09 -14.63
N GLY A 88 10.02 12.35 -14.85
CA GLY A 88 9.56 11.90 -16.16
C GLY A 88 10.44 10.86 -16.87
N ASN A 89 11.31 10.14 -16.15
CA ASN A 89 12.40 9.38 -16.79
C ASN A 89 12.26 7.85 -16.69
N PHE A 90 11.39 7.31 -15.84
CA PHE A 90 11.37 5.87 -15.52
C PHE A 90 10.13 5.16 -16.05
N ASP A 91 10.33 3.92 -16.56
CA ASP A 91 9.26 3.03 -16.97
C ASP A 91 8.58 2.39 -15.75
N TYR A 92 9.38 2.06 -14.73
CA TYR A 92 8.89 1.46 -13.49
C TYR A 92 9.48 2.17 -12.27
N VAL A 93 8.65 2.42 -11.28
CA VAL A 93 9.09 2.88 -9.95
C VAL A 93 8.44 2.00 -8.89
N MET A 94 9.23 1.37 -8.02
CA MET A 94 8.68 0.51 -6.98
C MET A 94 9.56 0.55 -5.74
N ALA A 95 8.99 0.86 -4.59
CA ALA A 95 9.69 0.84 -3.32
C ALA A 95 8.77 0.60 -2.12
N ASN A 96 9.41 0.31 -1.01
CA ASN A 96 8.85 0.39 0.33
C ASN A 96 9.67 1.42 1.13
N PRO A 97 9.43 2.73 0.94
CA PRO A 97 10.19 3.77 1.61
C PRO A 97 9.83 3.83 3.11
N PRO A 98 10.67 4.48 3.93
CA PRO A 98 10.33 4.70 5.34
C PRO A 98 9.08 5.57 5.47
N PHE A 99 8.15 5.15 6.36
CA PHE A 99 6.90 5.87 6.62
C PHE A 99 7.11 7.00 7.63
N ASN A 100 6.29 8.04 7.52
CA ASN A 100 6.19 9.13 8.49
C ASN A 100 7.53 9.79 8.81
N VAL A 101 8.41 9.92 7.82
CA VAL A 101 9.67 10.64 7.99
C VAL A 101 9.35 12.11 8.27
N ASP A 102 9.86 12.62 9.36
CA ASP A 102 9.77 14.02 9.77
C ASP A 102 11.06 14.80 9.45
N GLU A 103 11.11 16.06 9.82
CA GLU A 103 12.29 16.94 9.69
C GLU A 103 12.80 17.18 8.27
N VAL A 104 12.05 16.80 7.22
CA VAL A 104 12.42 17.19 5.85
C VAL A 104 12.24 18.70 5.69
N VAL A 105 13.34 19.37 5.35
CA VAL A 105 13.41 20.83 5.24
C VAL A 105 12.57 21.30 4.05
N PHE A 106 11.51 22.08 4.31
CA PHE A 106 10.55 22.52 3.31
C PHE A 106 11.23 23.30 2.14
N GLU A 107 12.07 24.27 2.46
CA GLU A 107 12.76 25.09 1.45
C GLU A 107 13.58 24.29 0.43
N LYS A 108 14.06 23.10 0.83
CA LYS A 108 14.88 22.23 -0.04
C LYS A 108 14.06 21.40 -1.03
N VAL A 109 12.77 21.25 -0.78
CA VAL A 109 11.87 20.41 -1.61
C VAL A 109 10.78 21.23 -2.29
N ALA A 110 10.58 22.47 -1.87
CA ALA A 110 9.46 23.31 -2.32
C ALA A 110 9.51 23.64 -3.82
N ASP A 111 10.69 23.78 -4.39
CA ASP A 111 10.89 24.14 -5.81
C ASP A 111 11.30 22.93 -6.67
N ASP A 112 11.41 21.75 -6.07
CA ASP A 112 11.77 20.53 -6.79
C ASP A 112 10.54 19.93 -7.48
N ALA A 113 10.59 19.82 -8.82
CA ALA A 113 9.48 19.31 -9.63
C ALA A 113 9.02 17.89 -9.23
N ARG A 114 9.92 17.07 -8.66
CA ARG A 114 9.57 15.73 -8.15
C ARG A 114 8.52 15.79 -7.05
N PHE A 115 8.47 16.87 -6.28
CA PHE A 115 7.59 17.02 -5.11
C PHE A 115 6.51 18.08 -5.32
N ASN A 116 6.78 19.18 -6.03
CA ASN A 116 5.86 20.31 -6.09
C ASN A 116 4.82 20.23 -7.22
N THR A 117 4.94 19.30 -8.15
CA THR A 117 3.97 19.11 -9.25
C THR A 117 2.53 18.99 -8.75
N TYR A 118 2.32 18.18 -7.73
CA TYR A 118 1.01 18.07 -7.06
C TYR A 118 0.93 18.94 -5.80
N GLY A 119 2.05 19.36 -5.27
CA GLY A 119 2.20 20.20 -4.08
C GLY A 119 3.03 19.55 -2.99
N VAL A 120 3.61 20.38 -2.14
CA VAL A 120 4.41 19.94 -0.97
C VAL A 120 3.57 20.08 0.30
N PRO A 121 3.50 19.06 1.17
CA PRO A 121 2.77 19.12 2.42
C PRO A 121 3.27 20.27 3.31
N ARG A 122 2.35 21.02 3.92
CA ARG A 122 2.67 22.12 4.82
C ARG A 122 1.97 21.98 6.16
N ASN A 123 2.65 22.31 7.22
CA ASN A 123 2.01 22.54 8.51
C ASN A 123 1.08 23.76 8.44
N LYS A 124 -0.13 23.66 9.01
CA LYS A 124 -0.95 24.84 9.26
C LYS A 124 -0.19 25.72 10.27
N THR A 125 0.41 26.80 9.81
CA THR A 125 1.14 27.75 10.66
C THR A 125 0.19 28.34 11.69
N LYS A 126 0.25 27.89 12.94
CA LYS A 126 -0.19 28.73 14.05
C LYS A 126 0.88 29.81 14.16
N SER A 127 0.55 31.05 13.79
CA SER A 127 1.40 32.20 13.97
C SER A 127 1.61 32.46 15.48
N THR A 128 2.56 31.76 16.06
CA THR A 128 3.11 32.12 17.38
C THR A 128 4.41 32.85 17.12
N LYS A 129 4.37 34.16 17.33
CA LYS A 129 5.52 35.07 17.32
C LYS A 129 6.54 34.65 18.36
N LYS A 130 7.37 33.65 18.07
CA LYS A 130 8.64 33.35 18.76
C LYS A 130 9.21 32.03 18.19
N ALA A 131 9.78 32.07 17.00
CA ALA A 131 10.63 30.99 16.51
C ALA A 131 11.59 31.58 15.46
N SER A 132 12.59 32.27 15.89
CA SER A 132 13.52 32.97 15.01
C SER A 132 14.60 32.09 14.38
N ASP A 133 14.68 30.78 14.61
CA ASP A 133 15.77 29.98 14.08
C ASP A 133 15.44 28.52 13.68
N LYS A 134 14.19 28.08 13.75
CA LYS A 134 13.85 26.74 13.26
C LYS A 134 13.44 26.81 11.78
N LYS A 135 14.16 26.10 10.90
CA LYS A 135 13.78 25.92 9.50
C LYS A 135 12.40 25.26 9.44
N GLU A 136 11.54 25.74 8.54
CA GLU A 136 10.25 25.11 8.27
C GLU A 136 10.49 23.68 7.74
N THR A 137 9.77 22.71 8.31
CA THR A 137 9.81 21.32 7.86
C THR A 137 8.43 20.87 7.39
N VAL A 138 8.38 19.86 6.54
CA VAL A 138 7.11 19.19 6.19
C VAL A 138 6.59 18.41 7.41
N PRO A 139 5.25 18.28 7.58
CA PRO A 139 4.67 17.55 8.71
C PRO A 139 5.08 16.08 8.75
N ASN A 140 5.04 15.44 7.60
CA ASN A 140 5.62 14.12 7.32
C ASN A 140 5.90 14.01 5.82
N ALA A 141 6.77 13.07 5.43
CA ALA A 141 7.21 12.94 4.05
C ALA A 141 6.40 11.91 3.22
N ASN A 142 5.30 11.37 3.72
CA ASN A 142 4.52 10.38 2.99
C ASN A 142 4.10 10.90 1.61
N TYR A 143 3.57 12.12 1.56
CA TYR A 143 3.17 12.73 0.28
C TYR A 143 4.32 13.26 -0.57
N LEU A 144 5.53 13.41 -0.03
CA LEU A 144 6.72 13.60 -0.85
C LEU A 144 7.04 12.30 -1.61
N TRP A 145 6.99 11.15 -0.94
CA TRP A 145 7.16 9.85 -1.62
C TRP A 145 6.08 9.62 -2.66
N ILE A 146 4.80 9.82 -2.32
CA ILE A 146 3.67 9.64 -3.23
C ILE A 146 3.83 10.53 -4.47
N GLY A 147 4.20 11.80 -4.30
CA GLY A 147 4.49 12.73 -5.38
C GLY A 147 5.65 12.27 -6.25
N TYR A 148 6.77 11.87 -5.63
CA TYR A 148 7.96 11.40 -6.32
C TYR A 148 7.64 10.20 -7.25
N PHE A 149 6.89 9.22 -6.76
CA PHE A 149 6.52 8.04 -7.56
C PHE A 149 5.72 8.42 -8.80
N ALA A 150 4.75 9.31 -8.66
CA ALA A 150 3.93 9.75 -9.78
C ALA A 150 4.72 10.58 -10.80
N THR A 151 5.62 11.44 -10.33
CA THR A 151 6.38 12.38 -11.18
C THR A 151 7.62 11.77 -11.82
N ALA A 152 8.18 10.70 -11.24
CA ALA A 152 9.32 9.99 -11.83
C ALA A 152 8.93 9.15 -13.06
N LEU A 153 7.65 8.87 -13.26
CA LEU A 153 7.16 8.08 -14.39
C LEU A 153 7.28 8.84 -15.71
N ASN A 154 7.84 8.17 -16.71
CA ASN A 154 7.73 8.61 -18.10
C ASN A 154 6.27 8.44 -18.61
N GLU A 155 6.00 8.82 -19.87
CA GLU A 155 4.65 8.78 -20.44
C GLU A 155 4.00 7.39 -20.43
N ASN A 156 4.79 6.34 -20.40
CA ASN A 156 4.35 4.94 -20.42
C ASN A 156 4.54 4.24 -19.05
N GLY A 157 4.95 4.99 -18.04
CA GLY A 157 5.42 4.44 -16.79
C GLY A 157 4.31 3.95 -15.87
N LYS A 158 4.68 2.96 -15.05
CA LYS A 158 3.86 2.40 -13.97
C LYS A 158 4.64 2.39 -12.66
N ALA A 159 3.96 2.68 -11.55
CA ALA A 159 4.60 2.62 -10.24
C ALA A 159 3.77 1.87 -9.20
N ALA A 160 4.46 1.34 -8.21
CA ALA A 160 3.85 0.75 -7.02
C ALA A 160 4.61 1.17 -5.76
N LEU A 161 3.87 1.67 -4.79
CA LEU A 161 4.38 2.23 -3.55
C LEU A 161 3.72 1.56 -2.36
N VAL A 162 4.52 1.10 -1.39
CA VAL A 162 4.00 0.72 -0.06
C VAL A 162 3.95 1.97 0.80
N MET A 163 2.80 2.22 1.43
CA MET A 163 2.62 3.38 2.30
C MET A 163 1.77 3.05 3.52
N ALA A 164 1.96 3.80 4.61
CA ALA A 164 1.11 3.71 5.78
C ALA A 164 -0.37 3.95 5.41
N ASN A 165 -1.28 3.15 5.94
CA ASN A 165 -2.71 3.24 5.61
C ASN A 165 -3.29 4.64 5.92
N SER A 166 -2.76 5.34 6.92
CA SER A 166 -3.16 6.71 7.27
C SER A 166 -2.99 7.72 6.13
N ALA A 167 -2.08 7.49 5.17
CA ALA A 167 -1.92 8.36 4.02
C ALA A 167 -3.14 8.37 3.09
N SER A 168 -3.92 7.28 3.07
CA SER A 168 -5.12 7.14 2.24
C SER A 168 -6.26 8.08 2.64
N ASP A 169 -6.28 8.52 3.91
CA ASP A 169 -7.32 9.40 4.49
C ASP A 169 -6.75 10.69 5.07
N ALA A 170 -5.48 11.00 4.83
CA ALA A 170 -4.83 12.19 5.37
C ALA A 170 -5.57 13.48 4.98
N GLY A 171 -5.72 14.41 5.94
CA GLY A 171 -6.42 15.67 5.76
C GLY A 171 -5.49 16.85 5.45
N GLY A 172 -6.05 18.06 5.41
CA GLY A 172 -5.28 19.30 5.26
C GLY A 172 -4.58 19.43 3.91
N SER A 173 -3.31 19.84 3.90
CA SER A 173 -2.54 20.01 2.66
C SER A 173 -2.32 18.68 1.89
N GLU A 174 -2.28 17.56 2.60
CA GLU A 174 -2.15 16.24 1.99
C GLU A 174 -3.42 15.83 1.23
N LEU A 175 -4.61 16.19 1.75
CA LEU A 175 -5.88 16.02 1.03
C LEU A 175 -5.87 16.77 -0.30
N GLU A 176 -5.39 18.02 -0.32
CA GLU A 176 -5.36 18.81 -1.56
C GLU A 176 -4.40 18.24 -2.61
N ILE A 177 -3.29 17.66 -2.17
CA ILE A 177 -2.36 16.94 -3.06
C ILE A 177 -3.05 15.70 -3.62
N ARG A 178 -3.71 14.92 -2.76
CA ARG A 178 -4.42 13.70 -3.14
C ARG A 178 -5.52 13.97 -4.15
N LYS A 179 -6.33 15.03 -3.94
CA LYS A 179 -7.35 15.47 -4.89
C LYS A 179 -6.78 15.71 -6.27
N LYS A 180 -5.70 16.49 -6.37
CA LYS A 180 -5.06 16.77 -7.65
C LYS A 180 -4.58 15.51 -8.36
N MET A 181 -3.99 14.55 -7.62
CA MET A 181 -3.52 13.30 -8.19
C MET A 181 -4.67 12.40 -8.66
N ILE A 182 -5.78 12.37 -7.93
CA ILE A 182 -7.00 11.65 -8.33
C ILE A 182 -7.59 12.28 -9.59
N GLN A 183 -7.73 13.61 -9.61
CA GLN A 183 -8.27 14.36 -10.77
C GLN A 183 -7.39 14.26 -12.02
N ASP A 184 -6.06 14.17 -11.86
CA ASP A 184 -5.11 13.90 -12.94
C ASP A 184 -5.24 12.45 -13.47
N GLY A 185 -5.93 11.59 -12.74
CA GLY A 185 -6.14 10.19 -13.09
C GLY A 185 -4.88 9.34 -13.03
N ILE A 186 -3.83 9.77 -12.31
CA ILE A 186 -2.57 9.02 -12.22
C ILE A 186 -2.67 7.79 -11.31
N ILE A 187 -3.52 7.83 -10.25
CA ILE A 187 -3.73 6.72 -9.32
C ILE A 187 -4.67 5.72 -9.98
N SER A 188 -4.20 4.51 -10.23
CA SER A 188 -4.96 3.47 -10.93
C SER A 188 -5.63 2.47 -10.01
N GLN A 189 -4.98 2.14 -8.90
CA GLN A 189 -5.42 1.07 -8.02
C GLN A 189 -4.90 1.26 -6.61
N MET A 190 -5.69 0.83 -5.63
CA MET A 190 -5.34 0.79 -4.21
C MET A 190 -5.55 -0.62 -3.67
N VAL A 191 -4.57 -1.14 -2.92
CA VAL A 191 -4.70 -2.46 -2.26
C VAL A 191 -4.39 -2.30 -0.78
N THR A 192 -5.39 -2.54 0.07
CA THR A 192 -5.18 -2.55 1.52
C THR A 192 -4.68 -3.91 1.97
N LEU A 193 -3.54 -3.94 2.65
CA LEU A 193 -2.88 -5.15 3.12
C LEU A 193 -3.39 -5.58 4.50
N PRO A 194 -3.26 -6.88 4.85
CA PRO A 194 -3.46 -7.34 6.22
C PRO A 194 -2.53 -6.63 7.21
N SER A 195 -2.93 -6.55 8.47
CA SER A 195 -2.01 -6.22 9.57
C SER A 195 -0.94 -7.30 9.75
N ASN A 196 0.17 -6.98 10.40
CA ASN A 196 1.23 -7.94 10.72
C ASN A 196 1.93 -8.58 9.48
N MET A 197 1.92 -7.89 8.33
CA MET A 197 2.64 -8.32 7.13
C MET A 197 4.13 -7.95 7.15
N PHE A 198 4.53 -7.06 8.02
CA PHE A 198 5.91 -6.58 8.15
C PHE A 198 6.44 -6.88 9.55
N SER A 199 7.71 -7.32 9.65
CA SER A 199 8.32 -7.69 10.92
C SER A 199 8.44 -6.55 11.93
N THR A 200 8.44 -5.31 11.47
CA THR A 200 8.64 -4.11 12.30
C THR A 200 7.40 -3.24 12.44
N VAL A 201 6.32 -3.51 11.70
CA VAL A 201 5.11 -2.71 11.68
C VAL A 201 3.89 -3.60 11.79
N THR A 202 3.12 -3.45 12.87
CA THR A 202 1.89 -4.20 13.11
C THR A 202 0.67 -3.63 12.40
N LEU A 203 0.71 -2.32 12.06
CA LEU A 203 -0.39 -1.64 11.40
C LEU A 203 -0.52 -2.07 9.93
N PRO A 204 -1.73 -2.04 9.37
CA PRO A 204 -1.93 -2.31 7.95
C PRO A 204 -1.26 -1.23 7.10
N ALA A 205 -0.69 -1.65 5.98
CA ALA A 205 -0.18 -0.76 4.95
C ALA A 205 -1.08 -0.83 3.70
N THR A 206 -0.94 0.15 2.84
CA THR A 206 -1.67 0.22 1.58
C THR A 206 -0.69 0.29 0.43
N LEU A 207 -0.95 -0.48 -0.63
CA LEU A 207 -0.22 -0.36 -1.88
C LEU A 207 -0.94 0.66 -2.77
N TRP A 208 -0.18 1.65 -3.22
CA TRP A 208 -0.62 2.65 -4.18
C TRP A 208 -0.06 2.29 -5.54
N PHE A 209 -0.91 2.26 -6.56
CA PHE A 209 -0.49 2.00 -7.93
C PHE A 209 -0.76 3.21 -8.81
N PHE A 210 0.23 3.54 -9.64
CA PHE A 210 0.19 4.65 -10.59
C PHE A 210 0.39 4.12 -12.00
N ASN A 211 -0.37 4.65 -12.96
CA ASN A 211 -0.27 4.21 -14.34
C ASN A 211 -0.57 5.38 -15.29
N LYS A 212 0.45 5.83 -16.04
CA LYS A 212 0.32 6.91 -17.02
C LYS A 212 -0.52 6.51 -18.24
N GLN A 213 -0.56 5.21 -18.59
CA GLN A 213 -1.24 4.70 -19.79
C GLN A 213 -2.63 4.12 -19.53
N ARG A 214 -3.20 4.29 -18.34
CA ARG A 214 -4.53 3.75 -18.08
C ARG A 214 -5.61 4.38 -18.98
N THR A 215 -6.56 3.56 -19.42
CA THR A 215 -7.68 3.98 -20.28
C THR A 215 -8.80 4.66 -19.49
N HIS A 216 -9.09 4.14 -18.29
CA HIS A 216 -10.17 4.63 -17.42
C HIS A 216 -9.59 5.56 -16.34
N LYS A 217 -9.41 6.85 -16.67
CA LYS A 217 -8.82 7.84 -15.75
C LYS A 217 -9.81 8.38 -14.71
N ASP A 218 -11.09 8.13 -14.90
CA ASP A 218 -12.20 8.62 -14.11
C ASP A 218 -12.65 7.67 -12.99
N GLU A 219 -11.92 6.56 -12.79
CA GLU A 219 -12.23 5.55 -11.78
C GLU A 219 -10.97 4.95 -11.17
N ILE A 220 -11.06 4.33 -10.01
CA ILE A 220 -9.95 3.64 -9.32
C ILE A 220 -10.43 2.25 -8.90
N LEU A 221 -9.58 1.23 -9.11
CA LEU A 221 -9.80 -0.12 -8.59
C LEU A 221 -9.36 -0.18 -7.13
N PHE A 222 -10.26 -0.55 -6.24
CA PHE A 222 -9.99 -0.83 -4.83
C PHE A 222 -10.00 -2.32 -4.57
N ILE A 223 -8.96 -2.82 -3.90
CA ILE A 223 -8.86 -4.21 -3.43
C ILE A 223 -8.62 -4.20 -1.92
N ASP A 224 -9.46 -4.89 -1.19
CA ASP A 224 -9.30 -5.10 0.24
C ASP A 224 -8.76 -6.50 0.51
N ALA A 225 -7.46 -6.62 0.70
CA ALA A 225 -6.80 -7.88 0.97
C ALA A 225 -6.63 -8.17 2.47
N ARG A 226 -7.27 -7.39 3.38
CA ARG A 226 -7.10 -7.55 4.84
C ARG A 226 -7.43 -8.94 5.35
N ASN A 227 -8.35 -9.63 4.68
CA ASN A 227 -8.78 -10.99 5.01
C ASN A 227 -8.14 -12.07 4.11
N VAL A 228 -7.23 -11.69 3.21
CA VAL A 228 -6.50 -12.63 2.35
C VAL A 228 -5.08 -12.77 2.91
N PHE A 229 -4.78 -13.84 3.62
CA PHE A 229 -3.44 -14.09 4.16
C PHE A 229 -3.27 -15.54 4.60
N THR A 230 -2.01 -15.95 4.73
CA THR A 230 -1.62 -17.16 5.43
C THR A 230 -0.99 -16.77 6.76
N GLN A 231 -1.52 -17.31 7.87
CA GLN A 231 -0.95 -17.08 9.19
C GLN A 231 0.33 -17.89 9.34
N VAL A 232 1.45 -17.22 9.60
CA VAL A 232 2.77 -17.87 9.78
C VAL A 232 2.93 -18.27 11.25
N ASP A 233 2.69 -17.32 12.14
CA ASP A 233 2.70 -17.48 13.58
C ASP A 233 1.75 -16.45 14.23
N ARG A 234 1.76 -16.36 15.55
CA ARG A 234 0.85 -15.50 16.31
C ARG A 234 0.93 -14.02 15.94
N ALA A 235 2.10 -13.56 15.46
CA ALA A 235 2.41 -12.16 15.20
C ALA A 235 2.64 -11.84 13.71
N HIS A 236 2.77 -12.87 12.83
CA HIS A 236 3.18 -12.66 11.46
C HIS A 236 2.23 -13.31 10.46
N ARG A 237 1.93 -12.56 9.42
CA ARG A 237 1.14 -12.97 8.25
C ARG A 237 1.96 -12.84 6.98
N LYS A 238 1.64 -13.63 5.99
CA LYS A 238 2.22 -13.52 4.64
C LYS A 238 1.16 -13.85 3.59
N PHE A 239 1.40 -13.48 2.36
CA PHE A 239 0.68 -14.05 1.23
C PHE A 239 1.36 -15.36 0.79
N SER A 240 0.57 -16.36 0.42
CA SER A 240 1.06 -17.48 -0.37
C SER A 240 1.27 -17.05 -1.83
N ASP A 241 1.95 -17.88 -2.62
CA ASP A 241 2.15 -17.61 -4.05
C ASP A 241 0.79 -17.57 -4.79
N GLU A 242 -0.15 -18.44 -4.40
CA GLU A 242 -1.51 -18.47 -4.93
C GLU A 242 -2.26 -17.18 -4.60
N GLN A 243 -2.25 -16.74 -3.34
CA GLN A 243 -2.88 -15.49 -2.92
C GLN A 243 -2.32 -14.28 -3.68
N ILE A 244 -1.02 -14.25 -3.96
CA ILE A 244 -0.39 -13.20 -4.77
C ILE A 244 -0.92 -13.23 -6.20
N LYS A 245 -1.01 -14.42 -6.83
CA LYS A 245 -1.58 -14.60 -8.18
C LYS A 245 -3.06 -14.23 -8.21
N ASN A 246 -3.84 -14.66 -7.20
CA ASN A 246 -5.25 -14.37 -7.07
C ASN A 246 -5.54 -12.87 -6.91
N LEU A 247 -4.74 -12.14 -6.14
CA LEU A 247 -4.84 -10.68 -6.06
C LEU A 247 -4.40 -9.99 -7.37
N GLY A 248 -3.38 -10.53 -8.04
CA GLY A 248 -2.89 -10.02 -9.31
C GLY A 248 -3.89 -10.19 -10.46
N ILE A 249 -4.64 -11.30 -10.48
CA ILE A 249 -5.62 -11.57 -11.53
C ILE A 249 -6.81 -10.60 -11.50
N ILE A 250 -7.16 -10.03 -10.34
CA ILE A 250 -8.20 -9.01 -10.22
C ILE A 250 -7.87 -7.81 -11.10
N THR A 251 -6.62 -7.35 -11.07
CA THR A 251 -6.15 -6.25 -11.91
C THR A 251 -6.23 -6.59 -13.39
N ARG A 252 -5.86 -7.81 -13.78
CA ARG A 252 -5.91 -8.27 -15.17
C ARG A 252 -7.36 -8.35 -15.68
N LEU A 253 -8.26 -8.87 -14.90
CA LEU A 253 -9.70 -8.87 -15.21
C LEU A 253 -10.22 -7.45 -15.41
N TYR A 254 -9.88 -6.54 -14.50
CA TYR A 254 -10.26 -5.12 -14.61
C TYR A 254 -9.71 -4.46 -15.88
N GLU A 255 -8.51 -4.83 -16.31
CA GLU A 255 -7.91 -4.38 -17.56
C GLU A 255 -8.46 -5.11 -18.81
N GLY A 256 -9.38 -6.07 -18.66
CA GLY A 256 -9.99 -6.85 -19.74
C GLY A 256 -9.16 -8.01 -20.24
N ASP A 257 -8.12 -8.41 -19.53
CA ASP A 257 -7.27 -9.56 -19.85
C ASP A 257 -7.89 -10.86 -19.33
N ASN A 258 -8.98 -11.28 -19.94
CA ASN A 258 -9.74 -12.46 -19.54
C ASN A 258 -9.00 -13.77 -19.81
N ASP A 259 -8.13 -13.78 -20.83
CA ASP A 259 -7.33 -14.97 -21.18
C ASP A 259 -6.38 -15.36 -20.02
N ALA A 260 -5.84 -14.37 -19.33
CA ALA A 260 -5.00 -14.61 -18.18
C ALA A 260 -5.74 -15.27 -17.02
N PHE A 261 -7.00 -14.96 -16.83
CA PHE A 261 -7.83 -15.59 -15.81
C PHE A 261 -8.00 -17.09 -16.09
N TRP A 262 -8.36 -17.43 -17.31
CA TRP A 262 -8.51 -18.83 -17.70
C TRP A 262 -7.18 -19.60 -17.71
N ALA A 263 -6.09 -18.93 -18.06
CA ALA A 263 -4.75 -19.52 -17.97
C ALA A 263 -4.41 -19.87 -16.51
N LEU A 264 -4.65 -18.97 -15.55
CA LEU A 264 -4.42 -19.23 -14.12
C LEU A 264 -5.34 -20.34 -13.58
N ALA A 265 -6.62 -20.32 -13.92
CA ALA A 265 -7.57 -21.35 -13.50
C ALA A 265 -7.15 -22.74 -14.03
N ASN A 266 -6.67 -22.81 -15.28
CA ASN A 266 -6.16 -24.06 -15.86
C ASN A 266 -4.85 -24.52 -15.24
N GLU A 267 -3.94 -23.59 -14.89
CA GLU A 267 -2.70 -23.89 -14.15
C GLU A 267 -3.05 -24.54 -12.80
N TYR A 268 -3.97 -23.95 -12.02
CA TYR A 268 -4.42 -24.52 -10.75
C TYR A 268 -5.08 -25.90 -10.90
N LYS A 269 -5.91 -26.10 -11.94
CA LYS A 269 -6.49 -27.42 -12.25
C LYS A 269 -5.41 -28.46 -12.53
N ALA A 270 -4.40 -28.10 -13.33
CA ALA A 270 -3.29 -29.00 -13.66
C ALA A 270 -2.43 -29.36 -12.44
N GLU A 271 -2.31 -28.45 -11.47
CA GLU A 271 -1.61 -28.65 -10.22
C GLU A 271 -2.45 -29.32 -9.13
N GLY A 272 -3.73 -29.59 -9.39
CA GLY A 272 -4.67 -30.20 -8.41
C GLY A 272 -5.10 -29.28 -7.27
N LYS A 273 -4.96 -27.96 -7.45
CA LYS A 273 -5.33 -26.92 -6.47
C LYS A 273 -6.81 -26.53 -6.62
N GLN A 274 -7.72 -27.44 -6.29
CA GLN A 274 -9.15 -27.25 -6.51
C GLN A 274 -9.72 -26.06 -5.69
N GLU A 275 -9.25 -25.85 -4.47
CA GLU A 275 -9.69 -24.73 -3.62
C GLU A 275 -9.43 -23.37 -4.30
N GLU A 276 -8.30 -23.21 -4.99
CA GLU A 276 -7.97 -21.98 -5.71
C GLU A 276 -8.81 -21.82 -6.99
N VAL A 277 -9.14 -22.93 -7.65
CA VAL A 277 -10.06 -22.91 -8.80
C VAL A 277 -11.45 -22.45 -8.35
N ASP A 278 -11.94 -23.01 -7.27
CA ASP A 278 -13.24 -22.67 -6.71
C ASP A 278 -13.27 -21.21 -6.25
N TRP A 279 -12.19 -20.73 -5.58
CA TRP A 279 -12.04 -19.34 -5.17
C TRP A 279 -12.16 -18.37 -6.35
N LEU A 280 -11.58 -18.71 -7.51
CA LEU A 280 -11.65 -17.89 -8.73
C LEU A 280 -13.06 -17.93 -9.35
N LEU A 281 -13.62 -19.13 -9.54
CA LEU A 281 -14.89 -19.33 -10.27
C LEU A 281 -16.11 -18.88 -9.48
N GLU A 282 -16.10 -18.96 -8.15
CA GLU A 282 -17.16 -18.39 -7.32
C GLU A 282 -17.28 -16.88 -7.47
N ARG A 283 -16.15 -16.20 -7.64
CA ARG A 283 -16.08 -14.76 -7.76
C ARG A 283 -16.29 -14.26 -9.18
N TRP A 284 -15.68 -14.92 -10.15
CA TRP A 284 -15.75 -14.56 -11.57
C TRP A 284 -16.07 -15.79 -12.45
N PRO A 285 -17.30 -16.32 -12.41
CA PRO A 285 -17.67 -17.54 -13.13
C PRO A 285 -17.55 -17.41 -14.64
N GLU A 286 -17.68 -16.21 -15.20
CA GLU A 286 -17.59 -15.95 -16.62
C GLU A 286 -16.16 -15.53 -17.05
N GLY A 287 -15.21 -15.45 -16.11
CA GLY A 287 -13.85 -14.98 -16.37
C GLY A 287 -13.77 -13.51 -16.81
N THR A 288 -14.77 -12.70 -16.43
CA THR A 288 -14.82 -11.25 -16.66
C THR A 288 -14.89 -10.50 -15.34
N TYR A 289 -14.37 -9.26 -15.31
CA TYR A 289 -14.39 -8.45 -14.09
C TYR A 289 -15.83 -8.16 -13.64
N ARG A 290 -16.06 -8.30 -12.38
CA ARG A 290 -17.19 -7.75 -11.63
C ARG A 290 -16.73 -7.38 -10.22
N ASP A 291 -17.42 -6.44 -9.61
CA ASP A 291 -17.22 -6.11 -8.20
C ASP A 291 -17.54 -7.31 -7.31
N VAL A 292 -16.73 -7.53 -6.28
CA VAL A 292 -16.92 -8.59 -5.30
C VAL A 292 -16.94 -7.97 -3.91
N ILE A 293 -18.10 -8.04 -3.25
CA ILE A 293 -18.31 -7.47 -1.91
C ILE A 293 -17.25 -8.01 -0.94
N GLY A 294 -16.64 -7.09 -0.19
CA GLY A 294 -15.59 -7.41 0.79
C GLY A 294 -14.22 -7.73 0.19
N LEU A 295 -14.06 -7.70 -1.15
CA LEU A 295 -12.78 -7.98 -1.80
C LEU A 295 -12.35 -6.89 -2.77
N CYS A 296 -13.17 -6.56 -3.78
CA CYS A 296 -12.79 -5.55 -4.77
C CYS A 296 -13.98 -4.78 -5.32
N LYS A 297 -13.76 -3.51 -5.63
CA LYS A 297 -14.73 -2.63 -6.28
C LYS A 297 -14.03 -1.57 -7.12
N VAL A 298 -14.63 -1.25 -8.26
CA VAL A 298 -14.26 -0.06 -9.04
C VAL A 298 -15.12 1.11 -8.57
N ALA A 299 -14.48 2.20 -8.12
CA ALA A 299 -15.18 3.42 -7.75
C ALA A 299 -14.85 4.53 -8.74
N LYS A 300 -15.88 5.22 -9.24
CA LYS A 300 -15.72 6.42 -10.07
C LYS A 300 -15.28 7.59 -9.21
N ILE A 301 -14.60 8.56 -9.82
CA ILE A 301 -14.18 9.79 -9.13
C ILE A 301 -15.42 10.60 -8.75
N ALA A 302 -16.30 10.86 -9.72
CA ALA A 302 -17.54 11.61 -9.52
C ALA A 302 -18.77 10.70 -9.57
N GLY A 303 -19.86 11.12 -8.94
CA GLY A 303 -21.14 10.42 -8.90
C GLY A 303 -21.47 9.87 -7.54
N GLU A 304 -22.67 9.33 -7.39
CA GLU A 304 -23.19 8.75 -6.15
C GLU A 304 -22.28 7.62 -5.67
N ASP A 305 -21.91 7.66 -4.40
CA ASP A 305 -20.91 6.77 -3.76
C ASP A 305 -19.50 6.82 -4.40
N GLY A 306 -19.20 7.86 -5.19
CA GLY A 306 -17.89 8.09 -5.79
C GLY A 306 -16.82 8.49 -4.78
N ILE A 307 -15.60 8.66 -5.30
CA ILE A 307 -14.44 9.05 -4.46
C ILE A 307 -14.62 10.47 -3.91
N GLU A 308 -15.26 11.35 -4.67
CA GLU A 308 -15.58 12.72 -4.27
C GLU A 308 -16.57 12.74 -3.10
N ASP A 309 -17.66 11.96 -3.19
CA ASP A 309 -18.66 11.84 -2.12
C ASP A 309 -18.09 11.18 -0.86
N ASN A 310 -17.04 10.38 -0.98
CA ASN A 310 -16.32 9.74 0.11
C ASN A 310 -15.13 10.57 0.61
N ASP A 311 -15.21 11.92 0.57
CA ASP A 311 -14.17 12.83 1.06
C ASP A 311 -12.79 12.61 0.42
N TRP A 312 -12.77 12.19 -0.83
CA TRP A 312 -11.53 11.85 -1.56
C TRP A 312 -10.67 10.80 -0.86
N SER A 313 -11.28 9.95 -0.04
CA SER A 313 -10.61 8.83 0.62
C SER A 313 -10.13 7.82 -0.39
N LEU A 314 -8.97 7.23 -0.14
CA LEU A 314 -8.42 6.10 -0.91
C LEU A 314 -8.36 4.81 -0.07
N ASN A 315 -9.12 4.74 1.01
CA ASN A 315 -9.23 3.56 1.84
C ASN A 315 -10.22 2.57 1.22
N ALA A 316 -9.73 1.40 0.80
CA ALA A 316 -10.54 0.37 0.13
C ALA A 316 -11.78 -0.05 0.92
N GLY A 317 -11.70 -0.06 2.25
CA GLY A 317 -12.82 -0.43 3.12
C GLY A 317 -14.06 0.46 3.00
N ARG A 318 -13.93 1.68 2.44
CA ARG A 318 -15.08 2.55 2.18
C ARG A 318 -15.88 2.15 0.93
N TYR A 319 -15.28 1.36 0.04
CA TYR A 319 -15.85 1.05 -1.27
C TYR A 319 -16.28 -0.39 -1.42
N VAL A 320 -15.47 -1.34 -0.95
CA VAL A 320 -15.68 -2.78 -1.22
C VAL A 320 -16.86 -3.40 -0.45
N GLY A 321 -17.41 -2.67 0.53
CA GLY A 321 -18.47 -3.18 1.41
C GLY A 321 -17.95 -4.16 2.45
N VAL A 322 -18.87 -4.70 3.24
CA VAL A 322 -18.61 -5.69 4.28
C VAL A 322 -19.42 -6.93 3.97
N VAL A 323 -18.77 -8.09 3.97
CA VAL A 323 -19.47 -9.36 3.97
C VAL A 323 -20.02 -9.57 5.37
N ILE A 324 -21.34 -9.54 5.50
CA ILE A 324 -22.01 -9.94 6.74
C ILE A 324 -22.15 -11.46 6.64
N GLU A 325 -21.34 -12.18 7.39
CA GLU A 325 -21.52 -13.62 7.53
C GLU A 325 -22.82 -13.83 8.30
N ASP A 326 -23.72 -14.64 7.72
CA ASP A 326 -24.90 -15.10 8.45
C ASP A 326 -24.40 -16.07 9.52
N ASP A 327 -24.49 -15.66 10.78
CA ASP A 327 -24.08 -16.46 11.93
C ASP A 327 -25.02 -17.62 12.20
N GLY A 328 -26.04 -17.77 11.37
CA GLY A 328 -27.08 -18.82 11.48
C GLY A 328 -28.03 -18.64 12.68
N MET A 329 -27.90 -17.50 13.38
CA MET A 329 -28.77 -17.18 14.49
C MET A 329 -30.10 -16.63 14.00
N THR A 330 -31.18 -17.10 14.60
CA THR A 330 -32.48 -16.44 14.46
C THR A 330 -32.48 -15.12 15.24
N GLU A 331 -33.36 -14.19 14.87
CA GLU A 331 -33.53 -12.90 15.58
C GLU A 331 -33.74 -13.11 17.11
N ASN A 332 -34.44 -14.18 17.50
CA ASN A 332 -34.65 -14.52 18.90
C ASN A 332 -33.38 -15.01 19.60
N GLU A 333 -32.57 -15.82 18.95
CA GLU A 333 -31.29 -16.29 19.49
C GLU A 333 -30.32 -15.17 19.65
N PHE A 334 -30.17 -14.30 18.63
CA PHE A 334 -29.34 -13.08 18.70
C PHE A 334 -29.79 -12.17 19.86
N ARG A 335 -31.09 -11.96 20.01
CA ARG A 335 -31.63 -11.14 21.11
C ARG A 335 -31.34 -11.74 22.48
N GLN A 336 -31.44 -13.05 22.62
CA GLN A 336 -31.12 -13.77 23.87
C GLN A 336 -29.62 -13.64 24.20
N GLU A 337 -28.74 -13.82 23.22
CA GLU A 337 -27.30 -13.70 23.40
C GLU A 337 -26.90 -12.26 23.76
N MET A 338 -27.46 -11.25 23.08
CA MET A 338 -27.23 -9.84 23.42
C MET A 338 -27.67 -9.50 24.84
N LEU A 339 -28.80 -10.06 25.32
CA LEU A 339 -29.23 -9.88 26.71
C LEU A 339 -28.29 -10.54 27.69
N THR A 340 -27.78 -11.71 27.38
CA THR A 340 -26.81 -12.44 28.21
C THR A 340 -25.49 -11.66 28.30
N LEU A 341 -24.92 -11.25 27.16
CA LEU A 341 -23.69 -10.45 27.10
C LEU A 341 -23.83 -9.10 27.82
N ASN A 342 -24.99 -8.44 27.71
CA ASN A 342 -25.25 -7.20 28.44
C ASN A 342 -25.32 -7.46 29.95
N GLY A 343 -25.86 -8.59 30.38
CA GLY A 343 -25.85 -9.01 31.78
C GLY A 343 -24.44 -9.24 32.31
N GLU A 344 -23.61 -9.98 31.58
CA GLU A 344 -22.20 -10.22 31.91
C GLU A 344 -21.39 -8.92 31.95
N PHE A 345 -21.58 -8.03 30.96
CA PHE A 345 -20.94 -6.73 30.92
C PHE A 345 -21.29 -5.88 32.16
N SER A 346 -22.56 -5.88 32.55
CA SER A 346 -23.02 -5.15 33.74
C SER A 346 -22.40 -5.70 35.02
N GLN A 347 -22.30 -7.02 35.12
CA GLN A 347 -21.66 -7.66 36.26
C GLN A 347 -20.16 -7.36 36.34
N LEU A 348 -19.43 -7.51 35.22
CA LEU A 348 -18.00 -7.18 35.15
C LEU A 348 -17.71 -5.71 35.42
N SER A 349 -18.60 -4.82 34.98
CA SER A 349 -18.48 -3.38 35.29
C SER A 349 -18.66 -3.10 36.77
N ALA A 350 -19.60 -3.77 37.44
CA ALA A 350 -19.78 -3.64 38.90
C ALA A 350 -18.57 -4.20 39.68
N GLU A 351 -18.05 -5.36 39.28
CA GLU A 351 -16.83 -5.93 39.86
C GLU A 351 -15.60 -5.02 39.69
N ALA A 352 -15.48 -4.39 38.50
CA ALA A 352 -14.41 -3.41 38.22
C ALA A 352 -14.51 -2.17 39.14
N GLU A 353 -15.73 -1.62 39.35
CA GLU A 353 -15.93 -0.52 40.29
C GLU A 353 -15.57 -0.88 41.75
N ASP A 354 -15.92 -2.08 42.20
CA ASP A 354 -15.59 -2.51 43.53
C ASP A 354 -14.10 -2.77 43.71
N LEU A 355 -13.44 -3.37 42.74
CA LEU A 355 -11.97 -3.50 42.71
C LEU A 355 -11.27 -2.14 42.71
N GLN A 356 -11.80 -1.17 41.97
CA GLN A 356 -11.24 0.18 41.95
C GLN A 356 -11.32 0.83 43.34
N LYS A 357 -12.44 0.70 44.06
CA LYS A 357 -12.60 1.22 45.41
C LYS A 357 -11.63 0.52 46.38
N GLU A 358 -11.41 -0.78 46.24
CA GLU A 358 -10.47 -1.55 47.04
C GLU A 358 -9.01 -1.09 46.80
N ILE A 359 -8.65 -0.88 45.51
CA ILE A 359 -7.34 -0.34 45.14
C ILE A 359 -7.15 1.07 45.74
N GLU A 360 -8.13 1.94 45.64
CA GLU A 360 -8.09 3.30 46.21
C GLU A 360 -7.91 3.26 47.75
N LYS A 361 -8.64 2.36 48.40
CA LYS A 361 -8.48 2.15 49.86
C LYS A 361 -7.09 1.66 50.21
N ASN A 362 -6.59 0.65 49.50
CA ASN A 362 -5.25 0.10 49.75
C ASN A 362 -4.14 1.14 49.49
N MET A 363 -4.31 1.99 48.49
CA MET A 363 -3.39 3.11 48.20
C MET A 363 -3.41 4.14 49.34
N LYS A 364 -4.57 4.51 49.88
CA LYS A 364 -4.67 5.39 51.03
C LYS A 364 -4.04 4.79 52.29
N ASP A 365 -4.28 3.50 52.53
CA ASP A 365 -3.70 2.78 53.67
C ASP A 365 -2.16 2.65 53.59
N LEU A 366 -1.60 2.53 52.40
CA LEU A 366 -0.16 2.39 52.18
C LEU A 366 0.61 3.74 52.18
N PHE A 367 0.03 4.78 51.63
CA PHE A 367 0.73 6.03 51.35
C PHE A 367 0.25 7.21 52.20
N GLY A 368 -0.83 7.05 52.96
CA GLY A 368 -1.44 8.13 53.74
C GLY A 368 -2.23 9.11 52.87
N GLU A 369 -3.19 9.82 53.47
CA GLU A 369 -3.83 10.94 52.75
C GLU A 369 -2.82 12.10 52.68
N GLU A 370 -2.42 12.53 51.48
CA GLU A 370 -1.99 13.89 51.22
C GLU A 370 -3.20 14.82 50.98
#